data_9e8d4249e082658b6c72c0768828d829
#
_entry.id   9e8d4249e082658b6c72c0768828d829
#
_cell.length_a   1.000
_cell.length_b   1.000
_cell.length_c   1.000
_cell.angle_alpha   90.00
_cell.angle_beta   90.00
_cell.angle_gamma   90.00
#
_symmetry.space_group_name_H-M   'P 1'
#
loop_
_entity.id
_entity.type
_entity.pdbx_description
1 polymer ?
#
loop_
_entity_poly.entity_id
_entity_poly.type
_entity_poly.pdbx_seq_one_letter_code
_entity_poly.pdbx_strand_id
1 'polypeptide(L)'
;MKNVRQTVLEILKEKLGLSESVITMEANFIKDLGVDSLDYIELIMAFEQAFDITIPDTDAEKMRTVGAAIDYIEERLAAAQSEEEKVA
;
A
#
# COMPACT_ATOMS: atom_id res chain seq x y z
N MET A 1 -14.68 10.77 -2.58
CA MET A 1 -13.29 10.47 -2.16
C MET A 1 -12.91 9.04 -2.51
N LYS A 2 -11.69 8.84 -2.92
CA LYS A 2 -11.19 7.49 -3.20
C LYS A 2 -10.91 6.78 -1.88
N ASN A 3 -11.26 5.50 -1.82
CA ASN A 3 -10.90 4.71 -0.65
C ASN A 3 -9.47 4.17 -0.81
N VAL A 4 -8.93 3.58 0.25
CA VAL A 4 -7.56 3.07 0.27
C VAL A 4 -7.35 2.04 -0.84
N ARG A 5 -8.28 1.11 -0.98
CA ARG A 5 -8.17 0.06 -1.99
C ARG A 5 -8.05 0.64 -3.40
N GLN A 6 -8.90 1.60 -3.75
CA GLN A 6 -8.86 2.21 -5.08
C GLN A 6 -7.53 2.93 -5.31
N THR A 7 -7.04 3.66 -4.33
CA THR A 7 -5.79 4.40 -4.46
C THR A 7 -4.62 3.43 -4.62
N VAL A 8 -4.58 2.36 -3.84
CA VAL A 8 -3.54 1.34 -3.97
C VAL A 8 -3.56 0.72 -5.37
N LEU A 9 -4.76 0.34 -5.85
CA LEU A 9 -4.88 -0.27 -7.17
C LEU A 9 -4.43 0.69 -8.27
N GLU A 10 -4.76 1.96 -8.18
CA GLU A 10 -4.33 2.95 -9.16
C GLU A 10 -2.81 3.10 -9.17
N ILE A 11 -2.18 3.12 -8.00
CA ILE A 11 -0.72 3.21 -7.91
C ILE A 11 -0.07 1.98 -8.56
N LEU A 12 -0.59 0.79 -8.28
CA LEU A 12 -0.04 -0.43 -8.86
C LEU A 12 -0.20 -0.45 -10.37
N LYS A 13 -1.34 -0.04 -10.87
CA LYS A 13 -1.57 0.02 -12.31
C LYS A 13 -0.62 1.01 -12.98
N GLU A 14 -0.44 2.17 -12.39
CA GLU A 14 0.41 3.21 -12.94
C GLU A 14 1.90 2.85 -12.88
N LYS A 15 2.35 2.35 -11.73
CA LYS A 15 3.77 2.08 -11.52
C LYS A 15 4.23 0.78 -12.19
N LEU A 16 3.37 -0.23 -12.21
CA LEU A 16 3.74 -1.55 -12.72
C LEU A 16 3.18 -1.82 -14.11
N GLY A 17 2.26 -1.00 -14.60
CA GLY A 17 1.65 -1.20 -15.92
C GLY A 17 0.77 -2.44 -15.99
N LEU A 18 0.25 -2.90 -14.86
CA LEU A 18 -0.58 -4.10 -14.80
C LEU A 18 -2.05 -3.74 -14.94
N SER A 19 -2.83 -4.67 -15.51
CA SER A 19 -4.27 -4.50 -15.55
C SER A 19 -4.87 -4.89 -14.20
N GLU A 20 -6.03 -4.32 -13.88
CA GLU A 20 -6.71 -4.60 -12.64
C GLU A 20 -7.04 -6.09 -12.46
N SER A 21 -7.28 -6.79 -13.57
CA SER A 21 -7.64 -8.20 -13.52
C SER A 21 -6.55 -9.10 -12.95
N VAL A 22 -5.29 -8.70 -13.01
CA VAL A 22 -4.18 -9.50 -12.46
C VAL A 22 -3.81 -9.09 -11.05
N ILE A 23 -4.38 -8.00 -10.55
CA ILE A 23 -4.08 -7.50 -9.22
C ILE A 23 -5.15 -8.01 -8.25
N THR A 24 -4.87 -9.16 -7.63
CA THR A 24 -5.78 -9.74 -6.64
C THR A 24 -5.26 -9.45 -5.23
N MET A 25 -6.13 -9.60 -4.25
CA MET A 25 -5.75 -9.33 -2.86
C MET A 25 -4.69 -10.30 -2.36
N GLU A 26 -4.69 -11.53 -2.85
CA GLU A 26 -3.71 -12.54 -2.48
C GLU A 26 -2.41 -12.43 -3.25
N ALA A 27 -2.35 -11.60 -4.29
CA ALA A 27 -1.16 -11.48 -5.13
C ALA A 27 0.02 -10.97 -4.31
N ASN A 28 1.13 -11.71 -4.39
CA ASN A 28 2.38 -11.32 -3.75
C ASN A 28 3.11 -10.37 -4.71
N PHE A 29 3.58 -9.25 -4.20
CA PHE A 29 4.22 -8.25 -5.05
C PHE A 29 5.41 -8.82 -5.81
N ILE A 30 6.24 -9.60 -5.14
CA ILE A 30 7.46 -10.14 -5.75
C ILE A 30 7.18 -11.41 -6.53
N LYS A 31 6.49 -12.37 -5.92
CA LYS A 31 6.26 -13.68 -6.52
C LYS A 31 5.24 -13.68 -7.65
N ASP A 32 4.16 -12.94 -7.47
CA ASP A 32 3.04 -12.98 -8.42
C ASP A 32 3.04 -11.81 -9.39
N LEU A 33 3.43 -10.63 -8.94
CA LEU A 33 3.42 -9.43 -9.77
C LEU A 33 4.79 -9.10 -10.37
N GLY A 34 5.82 -9.85 -10.01
CA GLY A 34 7.15 -9.67 -10.58
C GLY A 34 7.86 -8.39 -10.17
N VAL A 35 7.52 -7.84 -9.03
CA VAL A 35 8.15 -6.62 -8.52
C VAL A 35 9.51 -6.97 -7.92
N ASP A 36 10.58 -6.34 -8.37
CA ASP A 36 11.88 -6.55 -7.73
C ASP A 36 12.01 -5.66 -6.49
N SER A 37 13.11 -5.78 -5.76
CA SER A 37 13.26 -5.08 -4.49
C SER A 37 13.33 -3.57 -4.64
N LEU A 38 13.90 -3.06 -5.73
CA LEU A 38 13.94 -1.63 -6.00
C LEU A 38 12.55 -1.09 -6.31
N ASP A 39 11.81 -1.81 -7.16
CA ASP A 39 10.44 -1.42 -7.49
C ASP A 39 9.56 -1.46 -6.25
N TYR A 40 9.79 -2.43 -5.37
CA TYR A 40 9.02 -2.51 -4.13
C TYR A 40 9.25 -1.29 -3.24
N ILE A 41 10.50 -0.84 -3.13
CA ILE A 41 10.82 0.37 -2.36
C ILE A 41 10.11 1.58 -2.97
N GLU A 42 10.09 1.68 -4.28
CA GLU A 42 9.39 2.78 -4.97
C GLU A 42 7.88 2.74 -4.72
N LEU A 43 7.30 1.53 -4.68
CA LEU A 43 5.89 1.38 -4.34
C LEU A 43 5.60 1.86 -2.93
N ILE A 44 6.45 1.48 -1.97
CA ILE A 44 6.29 1.92 -0.58
C ILE A 44 6.34 3.45 -0.50
N MET A 45 7.28 4.06 -1.19
CA MET A 45 7.38 5.51 -1.22
C MET A 45 6.14 6.16 -1.82
N ALA A 46 5.60 5.56 -2.87
CA ALA A 46 4.39 6.07 -3.50
C ALA A 46 3.19 5.99 -2.54
N PHE A 47 3.09 4.90 -1.78
CA PHE A 47 2.04 4.78 -0.77
C PHE A 47 2.20 5.83 0.33
N GLU A 48 3.43 6.05 0.78
CA GLU A 48 3.70 7.06 1.79
C GLU A 48 3.27 8.45 1.34
N GLN A 49 3.56 8.79 0.10
CA GLN A 49 3.18 10.09 -0.45
C GLN A 49 1.67 10.19 -0.65
N ALA A 50 1.04 9.14 -1.15
CA ALA A 50 -0.39 9.17 -1.45
C ALA A 50 -1.24 9.27 -0.20
N PHE A 51 -0.81 8.66 0.90
CA PHE A 51 -1.59 8.59 2.14
C PHE A 51 -1.02 9.46 3.25
N ASP A 52 0.08 10.13 2.99
CA ASP A 52 0.76 10.99 3.98
C ASP A 52 1.07 10.24 5.27
N ILE A 53 1.69 9.08 5.12
CA ILE A 53 2.12 8.24 6.25
C ILE A 53 3.58 7.84 6.07
N THR A 54 4.18 7.36 7.14
CA THR A 54 5.53 6.79 7.10
C THR A 54 5.43 5.29 7.32
N ILE A 55 6.09 4.52 6.45
CA ILE A 55 6.10 3.06 6.53
C ILE A 55 7.53 2.63 6.82
N PRO A 56 7.84 2.21 8.07
CA PRO A 56 9.18 1.72 8.39
C PRO A 56 9.52 0.45 7.61
N ASP A 57 10.80 0.20 7.39
CA ASP A 57 11.26 -0.97 6.65
C ASP A 57 10.77 -2.28 7.25
N THR A 58 10.71 -2.35 8.58
CA THR A 58 10.21 -3.54 9.26
C THR A 58 8.76 -3.82 8.93
N ASP A 59 7.95 -2.77 8.78
CA ASP A 59 6.55 -2.92 8.41
C ASP A 59 6.39 -3.23 6.92
N ALA A 60 7.24 -2.64 6.09
CA ALA A 60 7.22 -2.93 4.65
C ALA A 60 7.47 -4.40 4.36
N GLU A 61 8.31 -5.05 5.16
CA GLU A 61 8.57 -6.48 5.01
C GLU A 61 7.33 -7.34 5.28
N LYS A 62 6.39 -6.82 6.04
CA LYS A 62 5.14 -7.54 6.35
C LYS A 62 4.05 -7.33 5.31
N MET A 63 4.22 -6.35 4.43
CA MET A 63 3.23 -6.01 3.42
C MET A 63 3.53 -6.72 2.10
N ARG A 64 3.52 -8.04 2.11
CA ARG A 64 3.97 -8.81 0.95
C ARG A 64 2.90 -9.01 -0.11
N THR A 65 1.63 -8.90 0.26
CA THR A 65 0.52 -9.05 -0.68
C THR A 65 -0.24 -7.73 -0.80
N VAL A 66 -1.01 -7.62 -1.87
CA VAL A 66 -1.83 -6.43 -2.11
C VAL A 66 -2.79 -6.21 -0.95
N GLY A 67 -3.47 -7.28 -0.50
CA GLY A 67 -4.40 -7.18 0.62
C GLY A 67 -3.73 -6.76 1.92
N ALA A 68 -2.53 -7.29 2.20
CA ALA A 68 -1.80 -6.92 3.39
C ALA A 68 -1.40 -5.43 3.37
N ALA A 69 -1.04 -4.91 2.20
CA ALA A 69 -0.72 -3.49 2.07
C ALA A 69 -1.95 -2.62 2.32
N ILE A 70 -3.08 -3.00 1.77
CA ILE A 70 -4.32 -2.25 1.97
C ILE A 70 -4.71 -2.25 3.44
N ASP A 71 -4.67 -3.42 4.08
CA ASP A 71 -5.02 -3.53 5.50
C ASP A 71 -4.10 -2.69 6.38
N TYR A 72 -2.81 -2.74 6.10
CA TYR A 72 -1.83 -1.97 6.85
C TYR A 72 -2.12 -0.46 6.75
N ILE A 73 -2.36 0.02 5.54
CA ILE A 73 -2.61 1.43 5.32
C ILE A 73 -3.92 1.86 5.99
N GLU A 74 -4.94 1.03 5.89
CA GLU A 74 -6.22 1.33 6.54
C GLU A 74 -6.07 1.43 8.06
N GLU A 75 -5.31 0.52 8.66
CA GLU A 75 -5.04 0.57 10.09
C GLU A 75 -4.25 1.81 10.50
N ARG A 76 -3.26 2.19 9.70
CA ARG A 76 -2.46 3.38 10.00
C ARG A 76 -3.29 4.65 9.93
N LEU A 77 -4.16 4.75 8.94
CA LEU A 77 -5.03 5.92 8.81
C LEU A 77 -6.06 5.98 9.92
N ALA A 78 -6.60 4.85 10.32
CA ALA A 78 -7.55 4.79 11.44
C ALA A 78 -6.88 5.20 12.75
N ALA A 79 -5.64 4.74 12.98
CA ALA A 79 -4.90 5.11 14.18
C ALA A 79 -4.58 6.60 14.23
N ALA A 80 -4.23 7.19 13.09
CA ALA A 80 -3.96 8.62 13.00
C ALA A 80 -5.21 9.44 13.32
N GLN A 81 -6.36 9.02 12.81
CA GLN A 81 -7.63 9.69 13.11
C GLN A 81 -7.99 9.60 14.59
N SER A 82 -7.77 8.42 15.18
CA SER A 82 -8.03 8.23 16.61
C SER A 82 -7.15 9.11 17.47
N GLU A 83 -5.89 9.25 17.11
CA GLU A 83 -4.96 10.12 17.82
C GLU A 83 -5.38 11.59 17.73
N GLU A 84 -5.84 12.02 16.58
CA GLU A 84 -6.34 13.38 16.40
C GLU A 84 -7.56 13.64 17.25
N GLU A 85 -8.46 12.69 17.33
CA GLU A 85 -9.64 12.80 18.16
C GLU A 85 -9.30 12.92 19.65
N LYS A 86 -8.30 12.18 20.10
CA LYS A 86 -7.85 12.22 21.48
C LYS A 86 -7.23 13.57 21.85
N VAL A 87 -6.52 14.16 20.91
CA VAL A 87 -5.86 15.46 21.14
C VAL A 87 -6.87 16.60 21.15
N ALA A 88 -7.88 16.46 20.36
CA ALA A 88 -8.94 17.48 20.29
C ALA A 88 -9.79 17.47 21.54
#